data_e3825bc5184ab452e0c4137d89d49410
#
_entry.id   e3825bc5184ab452e0c4137d89d49410
#
_cell.length_a   1.000
_cell.length_b   1.000
_cell.length_c   1.000
_cell.angle_alpha   90.00
_cell.angle_beta   90.00
_cell.angle_gamma   90.00
#
_symmetry.space_group_name_H-M   'P 1'
#
loop_
_entity.id
_entity.type
_entity.pdbx_description
1 polymer ?
#
loop_
_entity_poly.entity_id
_entity_poly.type
_entity_poly.pdbx_seq_one_letter_code
_entity_poly.pdbx_strand_id
1 'polypeptide(L)'
;MIVAQEDQEQVWRIWYMKPVQGKAELLERGIKDHVAKNHGDGQWPEYYYDVLSGPNFGSLMGWSGPHTWKDFDERERSQKDVDHWNRYVVPYLDNANSGTDFLVYHPELSHEDTTRKGAWPPIFHLSWNYTGPGTDEDYMKVAKFDADTKAKGKSKNYHRIYHVVSGSNPDAWLYEYPADSMEDLKKSTQTGGGWSENENVVGKEKSDEMNRIYQRTV
;
A
#
# COMPACT_ATOMS: atom_id res chain seq x y z
N MET A 1 11.78 12.55 33.42
CA MET A 1 11.56 13.17 32.09
C MET A 1 11.26 12.01 31.14
N ILE A 2 9.97 11.77 30.86
CA ILE A 2 9.54 10.79 29.86
C ILE A 2 9.72 11.53 28.55
N VAL A 3 10.78 11.23 27.81
CA VAL A 3 10.89 11.61 26.40
C VAL A 3 9.77 10.84 25.73
N ALA A 4 8.72 11.54 25.27
CA ALA A 4 7.74 10.96 24.37
C ALA A 4 8.56 10.42 23.19
N GLN A 5 8.45 9.10 22.96
CA GLN A 5 8.96 8.50 21.75
C GLN A 5 8.12 9.15 20.66
N GLU A 6 8.71 10.07 19.90
CA GLU A 6 8.10 10.57 18.67
C GLU A 6 7.73 9.32 17.87
N ASP A 7 6.44 9.15 17.58
CA ASP A 7 5.97 8.10 16.69
C ASP A 7 6.68 8.34 15.36
N GLN A 8 7.73 7.56 15.11
CA GLN A 8 8.49 7.71 13.88
C GLN A 8 7.58 7.33 12.72
N GLU A 9 7.50 8.20 11.72
CA GLU A 9 6.75 7.93 10.49
C GLU A 9 7.14 6.56 9.93
N GLN A 10 6.15 5.74 9.62
CA GLN A 10 6.35 4.47 8.95
C GLN A 10 6.36 4.71 7.45
N VAL A 11 7.51 4.55 6.85
CA VAL A 11 7.74 4.74 5.42
C VAL A 11 7.71 3.38 4.71
N TRP A 12 6.99 3.34 3.61
CA TRP A 12 6.88 2.18 2.74
C TRP A 12 7.38 2.54 1.36
N ARG A 13 7.92 1.58 0.64
CA ARG A 13 8.30 1.72 -0.75
C ARG A 13 7.53 0.73 -1.59
N ILE A 14 6.91 1.20 -2.66
CA ILE A 14 6.25 0.38 -3.69
C ILE A 14 6.93 0.61 -5.03
N TRP A 15 7.08 -0.46 -5.83
CA TRP A 15 7.61 -0.34 -7.20
C TRP A 15 6.96 -1.39 -8.09
N TYR A 16 6.88 -1.05 -9.39
CA TYR A 16 6.37 -1.96 -10.41
C TYR A 16 7.51 -2.40 -11.32
N MET A 17 7.53 -3.68 -11.65
CA MET A 17 8.54 -4.31 -12.50
C MET A 17 7.84 -5.01 -13.65
N LYS A 18 7.91 -4.42 -14.84
CA LYS A 18 7.35 -5.02 -16.03
C LYS A 18 8.36 -6.00 -16.63
N PRO A 19 7.98 -7.28 -16.88
CA PRO A 19 8.87 -8.21 -17.53
C PRO A 19 9.05 -7.86 -19.02
N VAL A 20 10.25 -8.08 -19.53
CA VAL A 20 10.47 -8.15 -20.99
C VAL A 20 9.54 -9.21 -21.56
N GLN A 21 9.00 -8.97 -22.75
CA GLN A 21 8.05 -9.88 -23.39
C GLN A 21 8.56 -11.34 -23.44
N GLY A 22 7.77 -12.26 -22.92
CA GLY A 22 8.10 -13.68 -22.82
C GLY A 22 9.14 -14.04 -21.74
N LYS A 23 9.46 -13.13 -20.82
CA LYS A 23 10.45 -13.35 -19.77
C LYS A 23 9.87 -13.29 -18.35
N ALA A 24 8.56 -13.30 -18.18
CA ALA A 24 7.90 -13.18 -16.87
C ALA A 24 8.38 -14.25 -15.87
N GLU A 25 8.40 -15.53 -16.24
CA GLU A 25 8.86 -16.62 -15.39
C GLU A 25 10.34 -16.50 -15.00
N LEU A 26 11.18 -15.95 -15.89
CA LEU A 26 12.60 -15.73 -15.60
C LEU A 26 12.79 -14.60 -14.62
N LEU A 27 12.01 -13.50 -14.75
CA LEU A 27 11.99 -12.39 -13.82
C LEU A 27 11.55 -12.86 -12.44
N GLU A 28 10.42 -13.54 -12.34
CA GLU A 28 9.88 -14.06 -11.09
C GLU A 28 10.88 -14.98 -10.37
N ARG A 29 11.49 -15.93 -11.09
CA ARG A 29 12.52 -16.80 -10.54
C ARG A 29 13.74 -16.02 -10.06
N GLY A 30 14.22 -15.05 -10.85
CA GLY A 30 15.35 -14.19 -10.48
C GLY A 30 15.10 -13.41 -9.20
N ILE A 31 13.88 -12.88 -9.03
CA ILE A 31 13.45 -12.16 -7.82
C ILE A 31 13.37 -13.11 -6.61
N LYS A 32 12.71 -14.26 -6.76
CA LYS A 32 12.63 -15.27 -5.68
C LYS A 32 14.00 -15.70 -5.17
N ASP A 33 14.92 -15.97 -6.09
CA ASP A 33 16.30 -16.34 -5.76
C ASP A 33 17.04 -15.17 -5.10
N HIS A 34 16.79 -13.93 -5.55
CA HIS A 34 17.43 -12.75 -5.00
C HIS A 34 16.98 -12.46 -3.56
N VAL A 35 15.68 -12.47 -3.31
CA VAL A 35 15.11 -12.28 -1.97
C VAL A 35 15.61 -13.36 -1.00
N ALA A 36 15.55 -14.63 -1.39
CA ALA A 36 16.01 -15.72 -0.56
C ALA A 36 17.48 -15.62 -0.15
N LYS A 37 18.33 -15.05 -1.02
CA LYS A 37 19.78 -14.96 -0.79
C LYS A 37 20.22 -13.66 -0.08
N ASN A 38 19.49 -12.57 -0.25
CA ASN A 38 19.95 -11.25 0.18
C ASN A 38 19.00 -10.52 1.14
N HIS A 39 17.74 -11.00 1.30
CA HIS A 39 16.73 -10.38 2.15
C HIS A 39 16.07 -11.36 3.14
N GLY A 40 16.65 -12.57 3.30
CA GLY A 40 16.10 -13.62 4.15
C GLY A 40 16.28 -13.39 5.66
N ASP A 41 17.11 -12.46 6.06
CA ASP A 41 17.37 -12.11 7.47
C ASP A 41 16.33 -11.17 8.09
N GLY A 42 15.40 -10.64 7.26
CA GLY A 42 14.33 -9.74 7.70
C GLY A 42 14.78 -8.30 7.99
N GLN A 43 16.06 -7.95 7.81
CA GLN A 43 16.54 -6.59 8.05
C GLN A 43 15.97 -5.59 7.04
N TRP A 44 15.68 -6.05 5.83
CA TRP A 44 15.07 -5.24 4.78
C TRP A 44 14.00 -6.08 4.06
N PRO A 45 12.79 -6.24 4.63
CA PRO A 45 11.78 -7.12 4.09
C PRO A 45 11.28 -6.61 2.73
N GLU A 46 11.20 -7.51 1.77
CA GLU A 46 10.63 -7.26 0.45
C GLU A 46 9.56 -8.31 0.13
N TYR A 47 8.40 -7.84 -0.28
CA TYR A 47 7.26 -8.68 -0.66
C TYR A 47 6.92 -8.43 -2.13
N TYR A 48 6.50 -9.48 -2.84
CA TYR A 48 6.22 -9.39 -4.25
C TYR A 48 4.87 -10.00 -4.59
N TYR A 49 4.14 -9.32 -5.45
CA TYR A 49 2.79 -9.68 -5.86
C TYR A 49 2.63 -9.57 -7.36
N ASP A 50 1.83 -10.47 -7.95
CA ASP A 50 1.39 -10.35 -9.33
C ASP A 50 0.31 -9.28 -9.44
N VAL A 51 0.44 -8.37 -10.40
CA VAL A 51 -0.59 -7.38 -10.70
C VAL A 51 -1.61 -8.00 -11.65
N LEU A 52 -2.78 -8.33 -11.12
CA LEU A 52 -3.84 -9.06 -11.82
C LEU A 52 -4.82 -8.15 -12.58
N SER A 53 -4.80 -6.83 -12.31
CA SER A 53 -5.69 -5.87 -12.97
C SER A 53 -5.15 -4.45 -12.90
N GLY A 54 -5.76 -3.51 -13.64
CA GLY A 54 -5.40 -2.09 -13.62
C GLY A 54 -4.27 -1.73 -14.58
N PRO A 55 -3.75 -0.48 -14.48
CA PRO A 55 -2.76 0.05 -15.44
C PRO A 55 -1.46 -0.74 -15.51
N ASN A 56 -1.06 -1.37 -14.40
CA ASN A 56 0.17 -2.15 -14.30
C ASN A 56 -0.07 -3.66 -14.47
N PHE A 57 -1.20 -4.07 -15.08
CA PHE A 57 -1.50 -5.48 -15.32
C PHE A 57 -0.35 -6.23 -16.00
N GLY A 58 -0.02 -7.41 -15.46
CA GLY A 58 1.06 -8.27 -15.96
C GLY A 58 2.46 -7.86 -15.49
N SER A 59 2.56 -6.89 -14.58
CA SER A 59 3.80 -6.57 -13.85
C SER A 59 3.87 -7.36 -12.54
N LEU A 60 5.08 -7.44 -11.98
CA LEU A 60 5.28 -7.74 -10.56
C LEU A 60 5.31 -6.42 -9.80
N MET A 61 4.64 -6.36 -8.66
CA MET A 61 4.71 -5.26 -7.72
C MET A 61 5.57 -5.67 -6.54
N GLY A 62 6.60 -4.88 -6.25
CA GLY A 62 7.39 -5.01 -5.03
C GLY A 62 6.88 -4.07 -3.96
N TRP A 63 6.98 -4.49 -2.71
CA TRP A 63 6.57 -3.76 -1.52
C TRP A 63 7.59 -3.95 -0.41
N SER A 64 8.05 -2.88 0.22
CA SER A 64 9.05 -2.94 1.30
C SER A 64 8.71 -1.97 2.42
N GLY A 65 8.79 -2.45 3.66
CA GLY A 65 8.55 -1.66 4.87
C GLY A 65 7.98 -2.53 6.02
N PRO A 66 7.66 -1.91 7.18
CA PRO A 66 7.86 -0.49 7.47
C PRO A 66 9.35 -0.14 7.67
N HIS A 67 9.73 1.05 7.24
CA HIS A 67 11.04 1.66 7.44
C HIS A 67 10.86 3.06 8.04
N THR A 68 11.96 3.70 8.44
CA THR A 68 12.05 5.13 8.68
C THR A 68 12.82 5.80 7.54
N TRP A 69 12.74 7.11 7.39
CA TRP A 69 13.60 7.83 6.43
C TRP A 69 15.08 7.59 6.71
N LYS A 70 15.43 7.51 7.99
CA LYS A 70 16.81 7.21 8.42
C LYS A 70 17.28 5.84 7.92
N ASP A 71 16.41 4.83 7.93
CA ASP A 71 16.78 3.50 7.41
C ASP A 71 17.14 3.55 5.93
N PHE A 72 16.47 4.42 5.14
CA PHE A 72 16.83 4.62 3.72
C PHE A 72 18.18 5.34 3.56
N ASP A 73 18.48 6.32 4.40
CA ASP A 73 19.77 7.05 4.39
C ASP A 73 20.94 6.14 4.79
N GLU A 74 20.71 5.24 5.75
CA GLU A 74 21.71 4.33 6.31
C GLU A 74 21.78 2.98 5.58
N ARG A 75 20.90 2.74 4.59
CA ARG A 75 20.87 1.46 3.86
C ARG A 75 22.14 1.22 3.08
N GLU A 76 22.95 0.30 3.55
CA GLU A 76 24.08 -0.22 2.78
C GLU A 76 23.66 -1.43 1.96
N ARG A 77 23.76 -1.33 0.64
CA ARG A 77 23.61 -2.49 -0.25
C ARG A 77 24.98 -3.13 -0.45
N SER A 78 25.09 -4.40 -0.08
CA SER A 78 26.33 -5.14 -0.33
C SER A 78 26.59 -5.29 -1.84
N GLN A 79 27.86 -5.33 -2.23
CA GLN A 79 28.22 -5.57 -3.63
C GLN A 79 27.63 -6.90 -4.15
N LYS A 80 27.56 -7.91 -3.29
CA LYS A 80 26.94 -9.21 -3.59
C LYS A 80 25.46 -9.07 -3.94
N ASP A 81 24.71 -8.24 -3.20
CA ASP A 81 23.30 -7.95 -3.47
C ASP A 81 23.15 -7.28 -4.84
N VAL A 82 23.92 -6.23 -5.10
CA VAL A 82 23.91 -5.50 -6.38
C VAL A 82 24.28 -6.42 -7.56
N ASP A 83 25.32 -7.23 -7.43
CA ASP A 83 25.78 -8.14 -8.48
C ASP A 83 24.73 -9.21 -8.79
N HIS A 84 24.07 -9.74 -7.74
CA HIS A 84 23.02 -10.74 -7.90
C HIS A 84 21.79 -10.15 -8.62
N TRP A 85 21.37 -8.94 -8.23
CA TRP A 85 20.28 -8.22 -8.88
C TRP A 85 20.57 -7.98 -10.37
N ASN A 86 21.74 -7.40 -10.66
CA ASN A 86 22.18 -7.09 -12.03
C ASN A 86 22.28 -8.33 -12.92
N ARG A 87 22.65 -9.47 -12.35
CA ARG A 87 22.84 -10.71 -13.11
C ARG A 87 21.53 -11.48 -13.36
N TYR A 88 20.62 -11.51 -12.37
CA TYR A 88 19.49 -12.44 -12.37
C TYR A 88 18.13 -11.75 -12.47
N VAL A 89 18.05 -10.44 -12.31
CA VAL A 89 16.79 -9.69 -12.37
C VAL A 89 16.80 -8.70 -13.53
N VAL A 90 17.77 -7.80 -13.57
CA VAL A 90 17.86 -6.71 -14.58
C VAL A 90 17.71 -7.20 -16.04
N PRO A 91 18.29 -8.34 -16.49
CA PRO A 91 18.16 -8.80 -17.88
C PRO A 91 16.73 -9.13 -18.31
N TYR A 92 15.80 -9.25 -17.36
CA TYR A 92 14.40 -9.61 -17.59
C TYR A 92 13.43 -8.48 -17.32
N LEU A 93 13.95 -7.29 -16.91
CA LEU A 93 13.15 -6.09 -16.63
C LEU A 93 13.03 -5.20 -17.88
N ASP A 94 11.82 -4.74 -18.16
CA ASP A 94 11.61 -3.58 -19.00
C ASP A 94 11.77 -2.30 -18.16
N ASN A 95 12.99 -1.77 -18.14
CA ASN A 95 13.35 -0.60 -17.32
C ASN A 95 12.62 0.69 -17.73
N ALA A 96 12.07 0.77 -18.94
CA ALA A 96 11.38 1.97 -19.41
C ALA A 96 10.02 2.20 -18.70
N ASN A 97 9.48 1.13 -18.09
CA ASN A 97 8.16 1.14 -17.44
C ASN A 97 8.24 0.81 -15.94
N SER A 98 9.38 1.08 -15.31
CA SER A 98 9.58 0.87 -13.88
C SER A 98 9.50 2.21 -13.16
N GLY A 99 8.75 2.25 -12.06
CA GLY A 99 8.63 3.42 -11.18
C GLY A 99 8.69 3.01 -9.72
N THR A 100 9.09 3.95 -8.86
CA THR A 100 9.12 3.74 -7.41
C THR A 100 8.41 4.90 -6.74
N ASP A 101 7.48 4.58 -5.82
CA ASP A 101 6.81 5.55 -4.98
C ASP A 101 7.17 5.30 -3.51
N PHE A 102 7.34 6.38 -2.74
CA PHE A 102 7.49 6.34 -1.29
C PHE A 102 6.20 6.78 -0.64
N LEU A 103 5.77 6.02 0.35
CA LEU A 103 4.49 6.12 1.01
C LEU A 103 4.69 6.33 2.50
N VAL A 104 3.97 7.26 3.10
CA VAL A 104 3.87 7.39 4.56
C VAL A 104 2.56 6.74 5.00
N TYR A 105 2.65 5.81 5.94
CA TYR A 105 1.49 5.12 6.50
C TYR A 105 0.78 5.99 7.54
N HIS A 106 -0.55 6.02 7.49
CA HIS A 106 -1.43 6.77 8.38
C HIS A 106 -2.30 5.82 9.23
N PRO A 107 -1.81 5.35 10.38
CA PRO A 107 -2.58 4.44 11.24
C PRO A 107 -3.88 5.07 11.74
N GLU A 108 -3.89 6.38 12.00
CA GLU A 108 -5.06 7.13 12.47
C GLU A 108 -6.18 7.25 11.42
N LEU A 109 -5.87 7.04 10.13
CA LEU A 109 -6.82 7.02 9.03
C LEU A 109 -7.21 5.60 8.61
N SER A 110 -6.58 4.59 9.21
CA SER A 110 -6.68 3.18 8.82
C SER A 110 -7.63 2.42 9.75
N HIS A 111 -8.25 1.37 9.24
CA HIS A 111 -9.03 0.41 10.01
C HIS A 111 -8.46 -0.99 9.78
N GLU A 112 -7.56 -1.42 10.65
CA GLU A 112 -6.80 -2.66 10.45
C GLU A 112 -7.43 -3.88 11.12
N ASP A 113 -7.18 -5.05 10.51
CA ASP A 113 -7.43 -6.34 11.14
C ASP A 113 -6.32 -6.68 12.14
N THR A 114 -6.51 -6.32 13.39
CA THR A 114 -5.56 -6.62 14.46
C THR A 114 -5.37 -8.11 14.72
N THR A 115 -6.22 -8.98 14.17
CA THR A 115 -6.09 -10.44 14.31
C THR A 115 -5.02 -11.02 13.39
N ARG A 116 -4.64 -10.34 12.32
CA ARG A 116 -3.57 -10.77 11.39
C ARG A 116 -2.16 -10.73 11.99
N LYS A 117 -1.96 -10.02 13.11
CA LYS A 117 -0.67 -9.97 13.83
C LYS A 117 0.54 -9.70 12.92
N GLY A 118 0.38 -8.78 11.96
CA GLY A 118 1.44 -8.42 11.01
C GLY A 118 1.63 -9.39 9.83
N ALA A 119 0.82 -10.43 9.70
CA ALA A 119 0.85 -11.27 8.51
C ALA A 119 0.32 -10.50 7.28
N TRP A 120 1.08 -10.54 6.18
CA TRP A 120 0.67 -9.93 4.93
C TRP A 120 -0.50 -10.69 4.30
N PRO A 121 -1.49 -9.99 3.74
CA PRO A 121 -2.57 -10.64 3.03
C PRO A 121 -2.04 -11.28 1.73
N PRO A 122 -2.59 -12.44 1.32
CA PRO A 122 -2.22 -13.05 0.05
C PRO A 122 -2.70 -12.25 -1.16
N ILE A 123 -3.74 -11.44 -0.99
CA ILE A 123 -4.35 -10.60 -2.02
C ILE A 123 -4.70 -9.26 -1.40
N PHE A 124 -4.58 -8.18 -2.18
CA PHE A 124 -5.13 -6.89 -1.84
C PHE A 124 -5.55 -6.12 -3.08
N HIS A 125 -6.51 -5.22 -2.87
CA HIS A 125 -6.91 -4.22 -3.85
C HIS A 125 -6.28 -2.88 -3.46
N LEU A 126 -5.63 -2.23 -4.42
CA LEU A 126 -5.10 -0.88 -4.27
C LEU A 126 -6.02 0.12 -4.98
N SER A 127 -6.44 1.13 -4.27
CA SER A 127 -7.21 2.26 -4.81
C SER A 127 -6.44 3.55 -4.64
N TRP A 128 -6.14 4.21 -5.75
CA TRP A 128 -5.45 5.49 -5.77
C TRP A 128 -6.46 6.62 -5.82
N ASN A 129 -6.42 7.51 -4.83
CA ASN A 129 -7.25 8.69 -4.75
C ASN A 129 -6.40 9.93 -4.96
N TYR A 130 -6.78 10.76 -5.90
CA TYR A 130 -6.08 11.99 -6.25
C TYR A 130 -6.87 13.16 -5.70
N THR A 131 -6.31 13.86 -4.72
CA THR A 131 -6.96 15.03 -4.12
C THR A 131 -6.71 16.28 -4.96
N GLY A 132 -7.69 17.19 -4.94
CA GLY A 132 -7.52 18.51 -5.53
C GLY A 132 -6.56 19.38 -4.70
N PRO A 133 -5.93 20.40 -5.30
CA PRO A 133 -5.04 21.30 -4.57
C PRO A 133 -5.70 21.90 -3.32
N GLY A 134 -5.09 21.73 -2.15
CA GLY A 134 -5.54 22.26 -0.87
C GLY A 134 -6.73 21.53 -0.25
N THR A 135 -7.07 20.33 -0.71
CA THR A 135 -8.19 19.53 -0.17
C THR A 135 -7.74 18.37 0.76
N ASP A 136 -6.44 18.24 1.03
CA ASP A 136 -5.91 17.14 1.83
C ASP A 136 -6.48 17.08 3.25
N GLU A 137 -6.66 18.22 3.91
CA GLU A 137 -7.26 18.26 5.26
C GLU A 137 -8.70 17.73 5.25
N ASP A 138 -9.50 18.12 4.26
CA ASP A 138 -10.86 17.62 4.09
C ASP A 138 -10.85 16.11 3.78
N TYR A 139 -9.90 15.64 2.97
CA TYR A 139 -9.73 14.23 2.68
C TYR A 139 -9.37 13.44 3.94
N MET A 140 -8.38 13.88 4.70
CA MET A 140 -7.99 13.24 5.97
C MET A 140 -9.15 13.19 6.97
N LYS A 141 -9.95 14.27 7.05
CA LYS A 141 -11.16 14.30 7.89
C LYS A 141 -12.17 13.22 7.50
N VAL A 142 -12.38 13.02 6.21
CA VAL A 142 -13.29 11.98 5.71
C VAL A 142 -12.72 10.58 5.95
N ALA A 143 -11.44 10.38 5.69
CA ALA A 143 -10.76 9.11 5.91
C ALA A 143 -10.78 8.71 7.40
N LYS A 144 -10.49 9.67 8.28
CA LYS A 144 -10.59 9.44 9.74
C LYS A 144 -12.02 9.11 10.17
N PHE A 145 -13.00 9.84 9.66
CA PHE A 145 -14.41 9.53 9.93
C PHE A 145 -14.78 8.10 9.51
N ASP A 146 -14.34 7.64 8.35
CA ASP A 146 -14.59 6.28 7.87
C ASP A 146 -13.93 5.24 8.80
N ALA A 147 -12.67 5.43 9.15
CA ALA A 147 -11.94 4.54 10.07
C ALA A 147 -12.60 4.45 11.44
N ASP A 148 -12.91 5.60 12.07
CA ASP A 148 -13.55 5.67 13.38
C ASP A 148 -14.95 5.02 13.37
N THR A 149 -15.70 5.22 12.29
CA THR A 149 -17.06 4.66 12.13
C THR A 149 -17.01 3.15 11.96
N LYS A 150 -16.09 2.64 11.14
CA LYS A 150 -15.86 1.21 10.98
C LYS A 150 -15.42 0.54 12.28
N ALA A 151 -14.51 1.17 13.02
CA ALA A 151 -14.09 0.69 14.33
C ALA A 151 -15.25 0.62 15.32
N LYS A 152 -16.09 1.67 15.39
CA LYS A 152 -17.30 1.72 16.23
C LYS A 152 -18.33 0.66 15.84
N GLY A 153 -18.52 0.44 14.54
CA GLY A 153 -19.43 -0.57 13.98
C GLY A 153 -18.88 -1.99 14.04
N LYS A 154 -17.64 -2.19 14.49
CA LYS A 154 -16.92 -3.48 14.45
C LYS A 154 -16.92 -4.09 13.04
N SER A 155 -16.72 -3.24 12.04
CA SER A 155 -16.62 -3.63 10.64
C SER A 155 -15.49 -4.64 10.41
N LYS A 156 -15.71 -5.52 9.45
CA LYS A 156 -14.67 -6.40 8.90
C LYS A 156 -14.11 -5.90 7.57
N ASN A 157 -14.54 -4.72 7.13
CA ASN A 157 -14.03 -4.08 5.93
C ASN A 157 -12.75 -3.30 6.27
N TYR A 158 -11.66 -4.02 6.39
CA TYR A 158 -10.36 -3.47 6.77
C TYR A 158 -9.72 -2.71 5.62
N HIS A 159 -8.95 -1.67 5.95
CA HIS A 159 -8.12 -0.95 5.01
C HIS A 159 -6.92 -0.29 5.71
N ARG A 160 -5.88 -0.04 4.93
CA ARG A 160 -4.75 0.81 5.30
C ARG A 160 -4.69 1.99 4.36
N ILE A 161 -4.28 3.13 4.88
CA ILE A 161 -4.15 4.38 4.11
C ILE A 161 -2.71 4.86 4.16
N TYR A 162 -2.21 5.21 2.99
CA TYR A 162 -0.88 5.76 2.80
C TYR A 162 -0.96 7.06 2.01
N HIS A 163 -0.07 8.01 2.32
CA HIS A 163 0.15 9.20 1.52
C HIS A 163 1.40 9.02 0.66
N VAL A 164 1.31 9.30 -0.62
CA VAL A 164 2.45 9.26 -1.55
C VAL A 164 3.23 10.56 -1.42
N VAL A 165 4.42 10.48 -0.83
CA VAL A 165 5.24 11.66 -0.56
C VAL A 165 6.34 11.90 -1.59
N SER A 166 6.67 10.88 -2.38
CA SER A 166 7.64 10.98 -3.48
C SER A 166 7.41 9.87 -4.50
N GLY A 167 7.56 10.18 -5.78
CA GLY A 167 7.41 9.21 -6.87
C GLY A 167 6.63 9.75 -8.05
N SER A 168 5.89 8.86 -8.71
CA SER A 168 5.16 9.17 -9.94
C SER A 168 3.92 10.04 -9.74
N ASN A 169 3.30 9.97 -8.56
CA ASN A 169 2.08 10.70 -8.22
C ASN A 169 2.17 11.28 -6.81
N PRO A 170 3.03 12.28 -6.56
CA PRO A 170 3.07 12.96 -5.27
C PRO A 170 1.68 13.54 -4.98
N ASP A 171 1.29 13.58 -3.71
CA ASP A 171 -0.01 14.03 -3.21
C ASP A 171 -1.19 13.07 -3.50
N ALA A 172 -0.94 11.86 -4.03
CA ALA A 172 -1.96 10.81 -4.08
C ALA A 172 -2.08 10.07 -2.75
N TRP A 173 -3.29 9.59 -2.48
CA TRP A 173 -3.59 8.73 -1.35
C TRP A 173 -3.84 7.31 -1.83
N LEU A 174 -3.21 6.34 -1.18
CA LEU A 174 -3.34 4.93 -1.51
C LEU A 174 -4.12 4.21 -0.43
N TYR A 175 -5.25 3.60 -0.80
CA TYR A 175 -5.96 2.64 0.03
C TYR A 175 -5.51 1.22 -0.33
N GLU A 176 -5.16 0.44 0.68
CA GLU A 176 -4.94 -1.00 0.59
C GLU A 176 -6.09 -1.72 1.27
N TYR A 177 -6.81 -2.54 0.53
CA TYR A 177 -7.89 -3.40 1.03
C TYR A 177 -7.41 -4.85 1.02
N PRO A 178 -7.09 -5.44 2.19
CA PRO A 178 -6.61 -6.81 2.28
C PRO A 178 -7.73 -7.82 2.07
N ALA A 179 -7.40 -8.97 1.46
CA ALA A 179 -8.34 -10.08 1.29
C ALA A 179 -7.61 -11.43 1.43
N ASP A 180 -8.30 -12.44 1.95
CA ASP A 180 -7.77 -13.80 2.06
C ASP A 180 -8.01 -14.63 0.80
N SER A 181 -8.94 -14.18 -0.06
CA SER A 181 -9.29 -14.82 -1.32
C SER A 181 -9.89 -13.83 -2.32
N MET A 182 -9.98 -14.21 -3.59
CA MET A 182 -10.68 -13.43 -4.62
C MET A 182 -12.18 -13.28 -4.31
N GLU A 183 -12.79 -14.24 -3.63
CA GLU A 183 -14.18 -14.15 -3.19
C GLU A 183 -14.35 -13.09 -2.09
N ASP A 184 -13.42 -13.02 -1.14
CA ASP A 184 -13.44 -11.99 -0.10
C ASP A 184 -13.18 -10.60 -0.69
N LEU A 185 -12.23 -10.49 -1.64
CA LEU A 185 -12.02 -9.26 -2.37
C LEU A 185 -13.28 -8.80 -3.10
N LYS A 186 -13.99 -9.71 -3.77
CA LYS A 186 -15.27 -9.40 -4.42
C LYS A 186 -16.30 -8.87 -3.40
N LYS A 187 -16.41 -9.49 -2.23
CA LYS A 187 -17.34 -9.04 -1.18
C LYS A 187 -17.00 -7.63 -0.70
N SER A 188 -15.72 -7.35 -0.42
CA SER A 188 -15.28 -6.05 0.06
C SER A 188 -15.52 -4.93 -0.96
N THR A 189 -15.34 -5.21 -2.27
CA THR A 189 -15.57 -4.24 -3.34
C THR A 189 -17.05 -4.06 -3.71
N GLN A 190 -17.91 -5.05 -3.47
CA GLN A 190 -19.34 -5.00 -3.81
C GLN A 190 -20.21 -4.32 -2.74
N THR A 191 -19.72 -4.17 -1.52
CA THR A 191 -20.49 -3.54 -0.43
C THR A 191 -20.62 -2.02 -0.55
N GLY A 192 -20.36 -1.46 -1.72
CA GLY A 192 -20.69 -0.06 -2.04
C GLY A 192 -19.83 0.98 -1.32
N GLY A 193 -18.58 0.64 -1.06
CA GLY A 193 -17.60 1.60 -0.55
C GLY A 193 -17.99 2.26 0.77
N GLY A 194 -18.19 1.49 1.81
CA GLY A 194 -18.23 2.00 3.20
C GLY A 194 -19.38 2.94 3.59
N TRP A 195 -19.94 3.75 2.67
CA TRP A 195 -20.93 4.76 3.02
C TRP A 195 -22.23 4.21 3.59
N SER A 196 -22.74 3.10 3.05
CA SER A 196 -23.92 2.42 3.59
C SER A 196 -23.67 1.81 4.97
N GLU A 197 -22.46 1.33 5.21
CA GLU A 197 -22.02 0.86 6.51
C GLU A 197 -21.91 2.01 7.51
N ASN A 198 -21.33 3.13 7.10
CA ASN A 198 -21.23 4.34 7.90
C ASN A 198 -22.63 4.89 8.26
N GLU A 199 -23.56 4.91 7.32
CA GLU A 199 -24.95 5.32 7.56
C GLU A 199 -25.61 4.49 8.68
N ASN A 200 -25.38 3.19 8.70
CA ASN A 200 -25.95 2.30 9.73
C ASN A 200 -25.37 2.58 11.14
N VAL A 201 -24.15 3.12 11.23
CA VAL A 201 -23.46 3.37 12.52
C VAL A 201 -23.72 4.77 13.07
N VAL A 202 -23.72 5.79 12.22
CA VAL A 202 -23.78 7.21 12.62
C VAL A 202 -25.03 7.94 12.13
N GLY A 203 -25.87 7.31 11.33
CA GLY A 203 -27.07 7.86 10.72
C GLY A 203 -26.81 8.56 9.39
N LYS A 204 -27.89 8.68 8.60
CA LYS A 204 -27.84 9.14 7.21
C LYS A 204 -27.30 10.57 7.07
N GLU A 205 -27.75 11.50 7.90
CA GLU A 205 -27.37 12.91 7.80
C GLU A 205 -25.86 13.10 7.90
N LYS A 206 -25.24 12.45 8.88
CA LYS A 206 -23.78 12.53 9.11
C LYS A 206 -22.99 11.84 8.00
N SER A 207 -23.47 10.69 7.54
CA SER A 207 -22.86 9.96 6.43
C SER A 207 -22.92 10.80 5.14
N ASP A 208 -24.07 11.39 4.83
CA ASP A 208 -24.25 12.25 3.64
C ASP A 208 -23.38 13.54 3.71
N GLU A 209 -23.20 14.11 4.91
CA GLU A 209 -22.27 15.26 5.09
C GLU A 209 -20.85 14.88 4.69
N MET A 210 -20.33 13.77 5.21
CA MET A 210 -18.98 13.33 4.92
C MET A 210 -18.80 12.90 3.45
N ASN A 211 -19.80 12.24 2.87
CA ASN A 211 -19.78 11.89 1.46
C ASN A 211 -19.73 13.14 0.56
N ARG A 212 -20.46 14.21 0.87
CA ARG A 212 -20.37 15.48 0.13
C ARG A 212 -18.97 16.12 0.22
N ILE A 213 -18.30 16.01 1.36
CA ILE A 213 -16.91 16.46 1.49
C ILE A 213 -16.03 15.60 0.58
N TYR A 214 -16.09 14.27 0.66
CA TYR A 214 -15.33 13.34 -0.18
C TYR A 214 -15.47 13.67 -1.68
N GLN A 215 -16.71 13.85 -2.17
CA GLN A 215 -16.98 14.13 -3.59
C GLN A 215 -16.39 15.47 -4.10
N ARG A 216 -15.96 16.35 -3.19
CA ARG A 216 -15.29 17.61 -3.55
C ARG A 216 -13.77 17.51 -3.48
N THR A 217 -13.25 16.49 -2.81
CA THR A 217 -11.81 16.32 -2.54
C THR A 217 -11.12 15.38 -3.54
N VAL A 218 -11.88 14.45 -4.14
CA VAL A 218 -11.36 13.41 -5.07
C VAL A 218 -11.89 13.56 -6.48
#